data_fc0f4aa2f5574d6674c561d66f18217c
#
_entry.id   fc0f4aa2f5574d6674c561d66f18217c
#
_cell.length_a   1.000
_cell.length_b   1.000
_cell.length_c   1.000
_cell.angle_alpha   90.00
_cell.angle_beta   90.00
_cell.angle_gamma   90.00
#
_symmetry.space_group_name_H-M   'P 1'
#
loop_
_entity.id
_entity.type
_entity.pdbx_description
1 polymer ?
#
loop_
_entity_poly.entity_id
_entity_poly.type
_entity_poly.pdbx_seq_one_letter_code
_entity_poly.pdbx_strand_id
1 'polypeptide(L)'
;PYLRKFGQFTVPDFIGTRYYSKAARLVAVVCLIFVSFTYVAGQMRGVGIVFSRFLEVDINTGVIIGMGIVFFYAVLGGMKGITYTQVAQYCVLIFAYLVPAIFISILMTGNPVPQLGFGDTLVDSPTYLLDKLDKVTTELGFLAYTENSKSTIDIFCITAALMFGTAGLPHVIVRF
;
A
#
# COMPACT_ATOMS: atom_id res chain seq x y z
N PRO A 1 10.90 -0.91 -18.47
CA PRO A 1 11.34 -0.75 -19.87
C PRO A 1 12.69 -1.39 -20.15
N TYR A 2 13.74 -1.16 -19.34
CA TYR A 2 15.09 -1.71 -19.59
C TYR A 2 15.15 -3.23 -19.50
N LEU A 3 14.47 -3.84 -18.54
CA LEU A 3 14.42 -5.28 -18.34
C LEU A 3 13.84 -5.99 -19.58
N ARG A 4 12.73 -5.48 -20.11
CA ARG A 4 12.10 -6.00 -21.34
C ARG A 4 12.96 -5.78 -22.58
N LYS A 5 13.59 -4.60 -22.70
CA LYS A 5 14.52 -4.31 -23.80
C LYS A 5 15.74 -5.26 -23.81
N PHE A 6 16.16 -5.70 -22.63
CA PHE A 6 17.27 -6.62 -22.46
C PHE A 6 16.86 -8.10 -22.70
N GLY A 7 15.57 -8.39 -22.85
CA GLY A 7 15.05 -9.72 -23.16
C GLY A 7 15.02 -10.68 -21.97
N GLN A 8 15.10 -10.17 -20.74
CA GLN A 8 14.99 -10.97 -19.51
C GLN A 8 13.67 -10.72 -18.81
N PHE A 9 13.09 -11.79 -18.24
CA PHE A 9 11.78 -11.71 -17.57
C PHE A 9 11.89 -11.56 -16.05
N THR A 10 13.05 -11.84 -15.47
CA THR A 10 13.27 -11.76 -14.03
C THR A 10 14.46 -10.88 -13.68
N VAL A 11 14.41 -10.22 -12.52
CA VAL A 11 15.50 -9.37 -12.02
C VAL A 11 16.78 -10.17 -11.78
N PRO A 12 16.76 -11.38 -11.17
CA PRO A 12 17.96 -12.20 -11.02
C PRO A 12 18.61 -12.60 -12.33
N ASP A 13 17.83 -12.91 -13.36
CA ASP A 13 18.36 -13.26 -14.68
C ASP A 13 19.01 -12.05 -15.34
N PHE A 14 18.40 -10.87 -15.21
CA PHE A 14 19.00 -9.62 -15.68
C PHE A 14 20.34 -9.33 -15.01
N ILE A 15 20.41 -9.48 -13.67
CA ILE A 15 21.67 -9.27 -12.93
C ILE A 15 22.73 -10.29 -13.34
N GLY A 16 22.33 -11.57 -13.43
CA GLY A 16 23.25 -12.64 -13.84
C GLY A 16 23.85 -12.41 -15.23
N THR A 17 23.05 -11.97 -16.18
CA THR A 17 23.47 -11.66 -17.54
C THR A 17 24.28 -10.37 -17.61
N ARG A 18 23.88 -9.32 -16.88
CA ARG A 18 24.55 -8.02 -16.89
C ARG A 18 25.95 -8.06 -16.29
N TYR A 19 26.13 -8.84 -15.22
CA TYR A 19 27.42 -8.98 -14.53
C TYR A 19 28.21 -10.23 -14.90
N TYR A 20 27.68 -11.06 -15.81
CA TYR A 20 28.33 -12.31 -16.25
C TYR A 20 28.74 -13.23 -15.09
N SER A 21 28.00 -13.22 -13.97
CA SER A 21 28.36 -13.92 -12.75
C SER A 21 27.21 -14.78 -12.22
N LYS A 22 27.45 -16.08 -12.07
CA LYS A 22 26.52 -17.00 -11.44
C LYS A 22 26.31 -16.69 -9.95
N ALA A 23 27.35 -16.21 -9.25
CA ALA A 23 27.27 -15.81 -7.87
C ALA A 23 26.38 -14.59 -7.68
N ALA A 24 26.48 -13.58 -8.54
CA ALA A 24 25.61 -12.41 -8.50
C ALA A 24 24.13 -12.78 -8.72
N ARG A 25 23.86 -13.72 -9.64
CA ARG A 25 22.51 -14.27 -9.84
C ARG A 25 21.97 -14.95 -8.59
N LEU A 26 22.78 -15.80 -7.93
CA LEU A 26 22.37 -16.50 -6.70
C LEU A 26 22.04 -15.52 -5.57
N VAL A 27 22.90 -14.53 -5.34
CA VAL A 27 22.66 -13.48 -4.34
C VAL A 27 21.36 -12.72 -4.65
N ALA A 28 21.13 -12.37 -5.92
CA ALA A 28 19.91 -11.68 -6.33
C ALA A 28 18.64 -12.53 -6.08
N VAL A 29 18.70 -13.85 -6.28
CA VAL A 29 17.60 -14.77 -5.97
C VAL A 29 17.31 -14.79 -4.47
N VAL A 30 18.34 -14.91 -3.64
CA VAL A 30 18.19 -14.90 -2.16
C VAL A 30 17.56 -13.58 -1.68
N CYS A 31 18.07 -12.45 -2.16
CA CYS A 31 17.51 -11.13 -1.84
C CYS A 31 16.04 -11.02 -2.29
N LEU A 32 15.72 -11.50 -3.49
CA LEU A 32 14.35 -11.47 -4.01
C LEU A 32 13.38 -12.30 -3.17
N ILE A 33 13.80 -13.49 -2.72
CA ILE A 33 13.00 -14.33 -1.82
C ILE A 33 12.76 -13.61 -0.50
N PHE A 34 13.80 -13.03 0.09
CA PHE A 34 13.70 -12.30 1.36
C PHE A 34 12.74 -11.10 1.27
N VAL A 35 12.89 -10.28 0.23
CA VAL A 35 12.01 -9.12 0.01
C VAL A 35 10.56 -9.56 -0.20
N SER A 36 10.34 -10.57 -1.05
CA SER A 36 9.00 -11.09 -1.32
C SER A 36 8.34 -11.69 -0.08
N PHE A 37 9.09 -12.43 0.73
CA PHE A 37 8.60 -13.00 1.99
C PHE A 37 8.18 -11.91 2.98
N THR A 38 9.02 -10.90 3.18
CA THR A 38 8.71 -9.77 4.08
C THR A 38 7.47 -9.01 3.61
N TYR A 39 7.36 -8.78 2.30
CA TYR A 39 6.19 -8.13 1.72
C TYR A 39 4.90 -8.94 1.96
N VAL A 40 4.92 -10.24 1.67
CA VAL A 40 3.76 -11.12 1.87
C VAL A 40 3.37 -11.20 3.35
N ALA A 41 4.33 -11.31 4.26
CA ALA A 41 4.06 -11.35 5.70
C ALA A 41 3.30 -10.09 6.17
N GLY A 42 3.73 -8.90 5.72
CA GLY A 42 3.02 -7.65 6.00
C GLY A 42 1.60 -7.61 5.43
N GLN A 43 1.42 -8.05 4.20
CA GLN A 43 0.10 -8.09 3.54
C GLN A 43 -0.85 -9.08 4.24
N MET A 44 -0.36 -10.27 4.60
CA MET A 44 -1.19 -11.28 5.29
C MET A 44 -1.66 -10.81 6.66
N ARG A 45 -0.85 -10.05 7.39
CA ARG A 45 -1.29 -9.43 8.65
C ARG A 45 -2.44 -8.46 8.43
N GLY A 46 -2.38 -7.64 7.39
CA GLY A 46 -3.48 -6.75 7.02
C GLY A 46 -4.78 -7.50 6.70
N VAL A 47 -4.67 -8.55 5.90
CA VAL A 47 -5.81 -9.44 5.58
C VAL A 47 -6.39 -10.05 6.86
N GLY A 48 -5.53 -10.55 7.77
CA GLY A 48 -5.95 -11.12 9.03
C GLY A 48 -6.75 -10.15 9.91
N ILE A 49 -6.32 -8.88 10.01
CA ILE A 49 -7.03 -7.85 10.77
C ILE A 49 -8.42 -7.58 10.17
N VAL A 50 -8.53 -7.50 8.84
CA VAL A 50 -9.81 -7.29 8.15
C VAL A 50 -10.76 -8.45 8.40
N PHE A 51 -10.32 -9.70 8.18
CA PHE A 51 -11.15 -10.88 8.44
C PHE A 51 -11.53 -11.02 9.92
N SER A 52 -10.60 -10.72 10.83
CA SER A 52 -10.88 -10.71 12.27
C SER A 52 -12.03 -9.75 12.62
N ARG A 53 -12.05 -8.57 12.03
CA ARG A 53 -13.09 -7.56 12.28
C ARG A 53 -14.43 -7.91 11.65
N PHE A 54 -14.44 -8.45 10.44
CA PHE A 54 -15.69 -8.77 9.75
C PHE A 54 -16.32 -10.11 10.17
N LEU A 55 -15.51 -11.10 10.52
CA LEU A 55 -15.96 -12.43 10.92
C LEU A 55 -15.98 -12.63 12.45
N GLU A 56 -15.53 -11.63 13.23
CA GLU A 56 -15.41 -11.69 14.68
C GLU A 56 -14.59 -12.89 15.20
N VAL A 57 -13.53 -13.23 14.44
CA VAL A 57 -12.62 -14.33 14.76
C VAL A 57 -11.25 -13.80 15.20
N ASP A 58 -10.44 -14.67 15.83
CA ASP A 58 -9.06 -14.32 16.14
C ASP A 58 -8.24 -13.97 14.88
N ILE A 59 -7.27 -13.05 15.02
CA ILE A 59 -6.44 -12.57 13.92
C ILE A 59 -5.73 -13.73 13.20
N ASN A 60 -5.22 -14.71 13.94
CA ASN A 60 -4.54 -15.87 13.35
C ASN A 60 -5.50 -16.70 12.48
N THR A 61 -6.73 -16.90 12.95
CA THR A 61 -7.77 -17.57 12.17
C THR A 61 -8.12 -16.77 10.92
N GLY A 62 -8.24 -15.45 11.05
CA GLY A 62 -8.44 -14.55 9.91
C GLY A 62 -7.32 -14.64 8.86
N VAL A 63 -6.06 -14.73 9.29
CA VAL A 63 -4.92 -14.92 8.39
C VAL A 63 -5.01 -16.26 7.66
N ILE A 64 -5.35 -17.35 8.36
CA ILE A 64 -5.46 -18.70 7.77
C ILE A 64 -6.57 -18.75 6.71
N ILE A 65 -7.74 -18.18 7.02
CA ILE A 65 -8.88 -18.09 6.08
C ILE A 65 -8.46 -17.27 4.84
N GLY A 66 -7.91 -16.07 5.06
CA GLY A 66 -7.47 -15.22 3.97
C GLY A 66 -6.40 -15.84 3.11
N MET A 67 -5.41 -16.50 3.72
CA MET A 67 -4.36 -17.20 3.00
C MET A 67 -4.91 -18.37 2.18
N GLY A 68 -5.87 -19.12 2.71
CA GLY A 68 -6.54 -20.21 1.99
C GLY A 68 -7.26 -19.70 0.73
N ILE A 69 -8.01 -18.61 0.85
CA ILE A 69 -8.70 -17.99 -0.30
C ILE A 69 -7.69 -17.50 -1.34
N VAL A 70 -6.66 -16.77 -0.91
CA VAL A 70 -5.62 -16.26 -1.81
C VAL A 70 -4.88 -17.39 -2.52
N PHE A 71 -4.52 -18.44 -1.79
CA PHE A 71 -3.84 -19.60 -2.36
C PHE A 71 -4.73 -20.29 -3.41
N PHE A 72 -6.00 -20.51 -3.10
CA PHE A 72 -6.95 -21.15 -4.00
C PHE A 72 -7.08 -20.40 -5.33
N TYR A 73 -7.36 -19.11 -5.29
CA TYR A 73 -7.52 -18.36 -6.54
C TYR A 73 -6.18 -18.13 -7.27
N ALA A 74 -5.06 -18.03 -6.56
CA ALA A 74 -3.75 -17.85 -7.19
C ALA A 74 -3.29 -19.11 -7.94
N VAL A 75 -3.55 -20.29 -7.37
CA VAL A 75 -3.22 -21.59 -8.01
C VAL A 75 -4.12 -21.83 -9.24
N LEU A 76 -5.42 -21.60 -9.12
CA LEU A 76 -6.36 -21.86 -10.21
C LEU A 76 -6.34 -20.77 -11.28
N GLY A 77 -6.21 -19.50 -10.88
CA GLY A 77 -6.25 -18.35 -11.79
C GLY A 77 -4.94 -18.04 -12.49
N GLY A 78 -3.82 -18.43 -11.89
CA GLY A 78 -2.48 -18.12 -12.37
C GLY A 78 -2.27 -16.61 -12.60
N MET A 79 -1.31 -16.24 -13.43
CA MET A 79 -0.98 -14.83 -13.71
C MET A 79 -2.12 -14.05 -14.37
N LYS A 80 -2.92 -14.70 -15.21
CA LYS A 80 -4.08 -14.06 -15.85
C LYS A 80 -5.16 -13.72 -14.84
N GLY A 81 -5.53 -14.67 -13.99
CA GLY A 81 -6.52 -14.47 -12.93
C GLY A 81 -6.12 -13.36 -11.97
N ILE A 82 -4.88 -13.34 -11.52
CA ILE A 82 -4.33 -12.29 -10.66
C ILE A 82 -4.42 -10.92 -11.33
N THR A 83 -4.10 -10.81 -12.62
CA THR A 83 -4.14 -9.54 -13.35
C THR A 83 -5.57 -9.00 -13.47
N TYR A 84 -6.54 -9.84 -13.82
CA TYR A 84 -7.95 -9.42 -13.90
C TYR A 84 -8.52 -9.00 -12.54
N THR A 85 -8.18 -9.76 -11.49
CA THR A 85 -8.57 -9.42 -10.12
C THR A 85 -8.03 -8.05 -9.71
N GLN A 86 -6.78 -7.74 -10.05
CA GLN A 86 -6.18 -6.43 -9.73
C GLN A 86 -6.81 -5.28 -10.49
N VAL A 87 -7.20 -5.46 -11.74
CA VAL A 87 -7.93 -4.43 -12.49
C VAL A 87 -9.29 -4.15 -11.83
N ALA A 88 -10.03 -5.20 -11.46
CA ALA A 88 -11.30 -5.05 -10.75
C ALA A 88 -11.11 -4.35 -9.38
N GLN A 89 -10.11 -4.76 -8.61
CA GLN A 89 -9.78 -4.14 -7.33
C GLN A 89 -9.41 -2.66 -7.48
N TYR A 90 -8.67 -2.29 -8.52
CA TYR A 90 -8.31 -0.90 -8.79
C TYR A 90 -9.55 -0.03 -9.01
N CYS A 91 -10.50 -0.49 -9.82
CA CYS A 91 -11.76 0.22 -10.03
C CYS A 91 -12.54 0.40 -8.70
N VAL A 92 -12.70 -0.68 -7.93
CA VAL A 92 -13.39 -0.62 -6.62
C VAL A 92 -12.68 0.32 -5.66
N LEU A 93 -11.35 0.26 -5.57
CA LEU A 93 -10.56 1.11 -4.69
C LEU A 93 -10.70 2.60 -5.03
N ILE A 94 -10.66 2.97 -6.32
CA ILE A 94 -10.85 4.36 -6.73
C ILE A 94 -12.20 4.89 -6.23
N PHE A 95 -13.28 4.16 -6.46
CA PHE A 95 -14.60 4.58 -5.99
C PHE A 95 -14.68 4.60 -4.45
N ALA A 96 -14.17 3.57 -3.79
CA ALA A 96 -14.22 3.45 -2.33
C ALA A 96 -13.43 4.56 -1.60
N TYR A 97 -12.37 5.08 -2.19
CA TYR A 97 -11.59 6.16 -1.59
C TYR A 97 -12.05 7.55 -2.03
N LEU A 98 -12.34 7.75 -3.32
CA LEU A 98 -12.69 9.07 -3.83
C LEU A 98 -14.08 9.51 -3.38
N VAL A 99 -15.07 8.63 -3.42
CA VAL A 99 -16.44 9.01 -3.09
C VAL A 99 -16.56 9.51 -1.65
N PRO A 100 -16.16 8.77 -0.61
CA PRO A 100 -16.21 9.27 0.77
C PRO A 100 -15.37 10.53 0.97
N ALA A 101 -14.17 10.59 0.39
CA ALA A 101 -13.29 11.75 0.52
C ALA A 101 -13.92 13.04 -0.04
N ILE A 102 -14.53 12.95 -1.23
CA ILE A 102 -15.22 14.08 -1.86
C ILE A 102 -16.44 14.49 -1.03
N PHE A 103 -17.28 13.54 -0.61
CA PHE A 103 -18.47 13.87 0.18
C PHE A 103 -18.11 14.46 1.54
N ILE A 104 -17.14 13.94 2.25
CA ILE A 104 -16.66 14.50 3.52
C ILE A 104 -16.12 15.91 3.30
N SER A 105 -15.33 16.13 2.26
CA SER A 105 -14.79 17.45 1.93
C SER A 105 -15.92 18.46 1.66
N ILE A 106 -16.92 18.09 0.85
CA ILE A 106 -18.08 18.96 0.58
C ILE A 106 -18.86 19.25 1.86
N LEU A 107 -19.12 18.25 2.68
CA LEU A 107 -19.88 18.42 3.91
C LEU A 107 -19.15 19.29 4.94
N MET A 108 -17.83 19.19 5.02
CA MET A 108 -17.06 19.89 6.03
C MET A 108 -16.60 21.28 5.59
N THR A 109 -16.15 21.43 4.35
CA THR A 109 -15.54 22.67 3.84
C THR A 109 -16.27 23.28 2.64
N GLY A 110 -17.30 22.60 2.11
CA GLY A 110 -17.98 23.04 0.88
C GLY A 110 -17.15 22.85 -0.39
N ASN A 111 -15.90 22.38 -0.27
CA ASN A 111 -14.99 22.23 -1.40
C ASN A 111 -15.01 20.78 -1.94
N PRO A 112 -15.28 20.57 -3.25
CA PRO A 112 -15.31 19.22 -3.82
C PRO A 112 -13.93 18.56 -3.96
N VAL A 113 -12.84 19.33 -3.83
CA VAL A 113 -11.46 18.83 -3.91
C VAL A 113 -10.91 18.64 -2.51
N PRO A 114 -10.74 17.40 -2.00
CA PRO A 114 -10.32 17.14 -0.62
C PRO A 114 -8.96 17.77 -0.26
N GLN A 115 -8.03 17.85 -1.21
CA GLN A 115 -6.71 18.43 -1.01
C GLN A 115 -6.77 19.93 -0.72
N LEU A 116 -7.71 20.64 -1.34
CA LEU A 116 -7.95 22.05 -1.07
C LEU A 116 -8.75 22.24 0.23
N GLY A 117 -9.68 21.33 0.52
CA GLY A 117 -10.46 21.31 1.76
C GLY A 117 -9.60 21.19 3.02
N PHE A 118 -8.43 20.55 2.96
CA PHE A 118 -7.52 20.47 4.12
C PHE A 118 -7.01 21.84 4.61
N GLY A 119 -6.86 22.78 3.72
CA GLY A 119 -6.42 24.15 4.04
C GLY A 119 -7.56 25.15 4.23
N ASP A 120 -8.80 24.70 4.16
CA ASP A 120 -9.98 25.56 4.18
C ASP A 120 -10.66 25.58 5.57
N THR A 121 -11.55 26.58 5.76
CA THR A 121 -12.37 26.70 6.97
C THR A 121 -13.60 25.82 6.86
N LEU A 122 -14.16 25.45 8.01
CA LEU A 122 -15.40 24.69 8.07
C LEU A 122 -16.60 25.57 7.65
N VAL A 123 -17.60 24.95 7.01
CA VAL A 123 -18.84 25.62 6.60
C VAL A 123 -19.58 26.20 7.82
N ASP A 124 -19.58 25.47 8.94
CA ASP A 124 -20.32 25.82 10.13
C ASP A 124 -19.56 26.69 11.15
N SER A 125 -18.26 26.89 10.97
CA SER A 125 -17.45 27.65 11.92
C SER A 125 -16.19 28.24 11.24
N PRO A 126 -15.66 29.37 11.74
CA PRO A 126 -14.46 29.99 11.19
C PRO A 126 -13.17 29.25 11.56
N THR A 127 -13.27 28.01 12.09
CA THR A 127 -12.12 27.17 12.45
C THR A 127 -11.61 26.40 11.23
N TYR A 128 -10.30 26.21 11.13
CA TYR A 128 -9.71 25.40 10.08
C TYR A 128 -10.03 23.91 10.31
N LEU A 129 -10.16 23.18 9.20
CA LEU A 129 -10.43 21.74 9.24
C LEU A 129 -9.37 20.97 10.04
N LEU A 130 -8.09 21.34 9.89
CA LEU A 130 -6.98 20.71 10.63
C LEU A 130 -7.08 20.93 12.13
N ASP A 131 -7.48 22.10 12.58
CA ASP A 131 -7.67 22.39 14.02
C ASP A 131 -8.80 21.55 14.62
N LYS A 132 -9.88 21.34 13.87
CA LYS A 132 -10.95 20.44 14.28
C LYS A 132 -10.49 18.99 14.32
N LEU A 133 -9.69 18.57 13.33
CA LEU A 133 -9.14 17.23 13.29
C LEU A 133 -8.24 16.97 14.51
N ASP A 134 -7.38 17.93 14.87
CA ASP A 134 -6.50 17.84 16.03
C ASP A 134 -7.30 17.72 17.34
N LYS A 135 -8.38 18.46 17.48
CA LYS A 135 -9.27 18.33 18.63
C LYS A 135 -9.91 16.95 18.70
N VAL A 136 -10.48 16.47 17.61
CA VAL A 136 -11.14 15.15 17.56
C VAL A 136 -10.15 14.02 17.84
N THR A 137 -8.95 14.06 17.25
CA THR A 137 -7.93 13.04 17.52
C THR A 137 -7.46 13.04 18.97
N THR A 138 -7.30 14.23 19.57
CA THR A 138 -6.93 14.37 20.99
C THR A 138 -8.05 13.91 21.91
N GLU A 139 -9.31 14.22 21.63
CA GLU A 139 -10.48 13.73 22.37
C GLU A 139 -10.61 12.20 22.34
N LEU A 140 -10.19 11.56 21.25
CA LEU A 140 -10.15 10.11 21.11
C LEU A 140 -8.92 9.46 21.79
N GLY A 141 -8.06 10.25 22.43
CA GLY A 141 -6.86 9.77 23.13
C GLY A 141 -5.66 9.51 22.22
N PHE A 142 -5.67 10.03 21.00
CA PHE A 142 -4.52 10.00 20.09
C PHE A 142 -3.74 11.32 20.15
N LEU A 143 -2.52 11.32 19.61
CA LEU A 143 -1.77 12.55 19.38
C LEU A 143 -2.48 13.42 18.34
N ALA A 144 -2.32 14.73 18.45
CA ALA A 144 -2.84 15.64 17.44
C ALA A 144 -2.28 15.27 16.04
N TYR A 145 -3.10 15.38 15.01
CA TYR A 145 -2.69 15.00 13.65
C TYR A 145 -1.52 15.83 13.13
N THR A 146 -1.48 17.12 13.50
CA THR A 146 -0.41 18.04 13.11
C THR A 146 0.80 17.99 14.04
N GLU A 147 0.74 17.22 15.15
CA GLU A 147 1.84 17.13 16.10
C GLU A 147 3.02 16.33 15.50
N ASN A 148 4.18 16.94 15.50
CA ASN A 148 5.42 16.31 15.03
C ASN A 148 5.92 15.27 16.03
N SER A 149 5.43 14.04 15.93
CA SER A 149 5.89 12.90 16.74
C SER A 149 7.27 12.36 16.30
N LYS A 150 7.76 12.78 15.13
CA LYS A 150 9.04 12.31 14.55
C LYS A 150 9.84 13.48 14.01
N SER A 151 11.18 13.32 13.97
CA SER A 151 12.03 14.34 13.38
C SER A 151 11.76 14.48 11.86
N THR A 152 12.01 15.66 11.32
CA THR A 152 11.86 15.93 9.88
C THR A 152 12.71 14.98 9.02
N ILE A 153 13.88 14.60 9.52
CA ILE A 153 14.80 13.66 8.86
C ILE A 153 14.17 12.26 8.81
N ASP A 154 13.56 11.81 9.92
CA ASP A 154 12.89 10.51 9.95
C ASP A 154 11.72 10.45 8.98
N ILE A 155 10.89 11.51 8.92
CA ILE A 155 9.77 11.61 7.98
C ILE A 155 10.29 11.57 6.54
N PHE A 156 11.36 12.32 6.25
CA PHE A 156 11.99 12.30 4.93
C PHE A 156 12.51 10.91 4.56
N CYS A 157 13.23 10.25 5.47
CA CYS A 157 13.75 8.90 5.25
C CYS A 157 12.64 7.87 5.04
N ILE A 158 11.56 7.92 5.83
CA ILE A 158 10.40 7.03 5.67
C ILE A 158 9.74 7.25 4.31
N THR A 159 9.52 8.51 3.94
CA THR A 159 8.89 8.85 2.65
C THR A 159 9.76 8.41 1.48
N ALA A 160 11.06 8.68 1.54
CA ALA A 160 12.01 8.24 0.52
C ALA A 160 12.07 6.70 0.42
N ALA A 161 12.10 6.01 1.56
CA ALA A 161 12.10 4.54 1.59
C ALA A 161 10.83 3.95 0.97
N LEU A 162 9.67 4.55 1.24
CA LEU A 162 8.40 4.13 0.63
C LEU A 162 8.37 4.40 -0.88
N MET A 163 8.84 5.56 -1.32
CA MET A 163 8.86 5.92 -2.75
C MET A 163 9.81 5.02 -3.55
N PHE A 164 11.05 4.87 -3.10
CA PHE A 164 12.05 4.04 -3.79
C PHE A 164 11.78 2.55 -3.61
N GLY A 165 11.30 2.13 -2.43
CA GLY A 165 10.97 0.74 -2.14
C GLY A 165 9.82 0.22 -3.00
N THR A 166 8.75 1.00 -3.15
CA THR A 166 7.61 0.61 -4.01
C THR A 166 7.99 0.52 -5.48
N ALA A 167 8.86 1.40 -5.96
CA ALA A 167 9.37 1.33 -7.33
C ALA A 167 10.24 0.09 -7.59
N GLY A 168 10.92 -0.43 -6.55
CA GLY A 168 11.81 -1.58 -6.62
C GLY A 168 11.14 -2.94 -6.38
N LEU A 169 9.85 -3.00 -6.12
CA LEU A 169 9.15 -4.26 -5.85
C LEU A 169 9.19 -5.21 -7.07
N PRO A 170 9.60 -6.47 -6.87
CA PRO A 170 9.81 -7.41 -7.99
C PRO A 170 8.57 -7.60 -8.85
N HIS A 171 7.39 -7.66 -8.25
CA HIS A 171 6.13 -7.84 -8.98
C HIS A 171 5.73 -6.61 -9.81
N VAL A 172 6.20 -5.42 -9.44
CA VAL A 172 6.01 -4.19 -10.23
C VAL A 172 6.95 -4.21 -11.43
N ILE A 173 8.23 -4.51 -11.19
CA ILE A 173 9.27 -4.52 -12.25
C ILE A 173 8.96 -5.55 -13.34
N VAL A 174 8.45 -6.73 -12.98
CA VAL A 174 8.12 -7.80 -13.95
C VAL A 174 6.93 -7.43 -14.84
N ARG A 175 6.01 -6.56 -14.38
CA ARG A 175 4.82 -6.16 -15.14
C ARG A 175 5.04 -5.00 -16.10
N PHE A 176 5.98 -4.13 -15.84
CA PHE A 176 6.34 -2.98 -16.65
C PHE A 176 7.64 -3.20 -17.43
#